data_09bd1d2ab40d0c429b3d8ac2ae1ed404
#
_entry.id   09bd1d2ab40d0c429b3d8ac2ae1ed404
#
_cell.length_a   1.000
_cell.length_b   1.000
_cell.length_c   1.000
_cell.angle_alpha   90.00
_cell.angle_beta   90.00
_cell.angle_gamma   90.00
#
_symmetry.space_group_name_H-M   'P 1'
#
loop_
_entity.id
_entity.type
_entity.pdbx_description
1 polymer ?
#
loop_
_entity_poly.entity_id
_entity_poly.type
_entity_poly.pdbx_seq_one_letter_code
_entity_poly.pdbx_strand_id
1 'polypeptide(L)'
;LQSAYHCEYVQSRDVAFIDYLQRHFPLANDYEQQVFNLVLLSLFSHMEEGDICINLSSLQDIYDTIEQWDIKLEELNKRDEACQDLRELLLLAKYYTPDSKETLFKILHRAIAVGGKEESNSPLVFDLNRLYLRRYYNYEVEVANYITQIANIDLSPDKLEQLRKLIGLLFVQDEVDGDLNWQKVAASMASTSKFTVISGGPGTGKTTTVLKLLMLLLAKDPNSPKQIMLCAPTGKAATRMVESIEDQLRVDSSFMKTFNKLCSEFHCDEDKLLAMIPRTATTVHKVIGIIPHQERPNYNEDNPLPC
;
A
#
# COMPACT_ATOMS: atom_id res chain seq x y z
N LEU A 1 30.21 1.11 5.96
CA LEU A 1 29.33 2.14 5.36
C LEU A 1 29.84 2.60 4.00
N GLN A 2 31.13 2.96 3.89
CA GLN A 2 31.72 3.40 2.60
C GLN A 2 31.61 2.31 1.54
N SER A 3 31.89 1.06 1.87
CA SER A 3 31.75 -0.10 0.98
C SER A 3 30.30 -0.28 0.51
N ALA A 4 29.30 -0.11 1.38
CA ALA A 4 27.88 -0.17 1.02
C ALA A 4 27.48 0.92 0.02
N TYR A 5 28.04 2.12 0.16
CA TYR A 5 27.78 3.23 -0.75
C TYR A 5 28.37 2.99 -2.14
N HIS A 6 29.61 2.52 -2.22
CA HIS A 6 30.28 2.25 -3.51
C HIS A 6 29.60 1.13 -4.30
N CYS A 7 28.87 0.23 -3.62
CA CYS A 7 28.14 -0.85 -4.25
C CYS A 7 26.74 -0.46 -4.76
N GLU A 8 26.33 0.81 -4.67
CA GLU A 8 24.99 1.31 -5.07
C GLU A 8 23.79 0.66 -4.35
N TYR A 9 24.04 -0.07 -3.24
CA TYR A 9 22.98 -0.72 -2.45
C TYR A 9 22.25 0.19 -1.48
N VAL A 10 22.90 1.32 -1.17
CA VAL A 10 22.40 2.30 -0.23
C VAL A 10 22.69 3.67 -0.80
N GLN A 11 21.73 4.54 -0.81
CA GLN A 11 21.93 5.89 -1.35
C GLN A 11 22.84 6.71 -0.43
N SER A 12 23.54 7.69 -0.99
CA SER A 12 24.44 8.57 -0.22
C SER A 12 23.75 9.24 0.97
N ARG A 13 22.45 9.54 0.86
CA ARG A 13 21.64 10.11 1.95
C ARG A 13 21.50 9.14 3.13
N ASP A 14 21.39 7.83 2.85
CA ASP A 14 21.16 6.81 3.87
C ASP A 14 22.45 6.55 4.66
N VAL A 15 23.60 6.51 3.95
CA VAL A 15 24.91 6.46 4.59
C VAL A 15 25.15 7.69 5.45
N ALA A 16 24.82 8.89 4.95
CA ALA A 16 24.94 10.13 5.72
C ALA A 16 24.03 10.12 6.97
N PHE A 17 22.84 9.51 6.88
CA PHE A 17 21.94 9.37 8.01
C PHE A 17 22.50 8.38 9.06
N ILE A 18 23.03 7.23 8.65
CA ILE A 18 23.69 6.28 9.56
C ILE A 18 24.90 6.92 10.24
N ASP A 19 25.74 7.63 9.49
CA ASP A 19 26.88 8.39 10.00
C ASP A 19 26.44 9.45 11.03
N TYR A 20 25.34 10.16 10.75
CA TYR A 20 24.75 11.11 11.68
C TYR A 20 24.33 10.43 12.98
N LEU A 21 23.61 9.30 12.90
CA LEU A 21 23.19 8.55 14.08
C LEU A 21 24.38 8.05 14.89
N GLN A 22 25.41 7.50 14.24
CA GLN A 22 26.60 7.00 14.88
C GLN A 22 27.35 8.11 15.65
N ARG A 23 27.43 9.33 15.10
CA ARG A 23 28.09 10.46 15.75
C ARG A 23 27.32 11.06 16.90
N HIS A 24 25.99 11.13 16.80
CA HIS A 24 25.15 11.84 17.77
C HIS A 24 24.50 10.91 18.79
N PHE A 25 24.39 9.61 18.49
CA PHE A 25 23.77 8.59 19.32
C PHE A 25 24.63 7.32 19.36
N PRO A 26 25.92 7.39 19.75
CA PRO A 26 26.81 6.24 19.75
C PRO A 26 26.32 5.18 20.73
N LEU A 27 26.51 3.90 20.37
CA LEU A 27 26.26 2.76 21.23
C LEU A 27 27.47 2.46 22.14
N ALA A 28 27.26 1.64 23.14
CA ALA A 28 28.24 1.44 24.24
C ALA A 28 29.54 0.77 23.78
N ASN A 29 29.51 -0.03 22.72
CA ASN A 29 30.66 -0.72 22.18
C ASN A 29 30.56 -0.88 20.66
N ASP A 30 31.70 -1.19 20.04
CA ASP A 30 31.80 -1.33 18.60
C ASP A 30 30.92 -2.45 18.03
N TYR A 31 30.80 -3.58 18.71
CA TYR A 31 29.95 -4.67 18.25
C TYR A 31 28.48 -4.24 18.15
N GLU A 32 27.91 -3.64 19.21
CA GLU A 32 26.54 -3.15 19.19
C GLU A 32 26.34 -2.09 18.10
N GLN A 33 27.33 -1.23 17.87
CA GLN A 33 27.28 -0.21 16.82
C GLN A 33 27.25 -0.84 15.42
N GLN A 34 28.06 -1.86 15.16
CA GLN A 34 28.07 -2.53 13.84
C GLN A 34 26.79 -3.35 13.62
N VAL A 35 26.27 -4.03 14.63
CA VAL A 35 24.95 -4.68 14.56
C VAL A 35 23.86 -3.67 14.22
N PHE A 36 23.86 -2.53 14.86
CA PHE A 36 22.89 -1.47 14.61
C PHE A 36 23.01 -0.89 13.18
N ASN A 37 24.24 -0.67 12.72
CA ASN A 37 24.51 -0.25 11.35
C ASN A 37 23.98 -1.27 10.32
N LEU A 38 24.17 -2.57 10.56
CA LEU A 38 23.65 -3.64 9.70
C LEU A 38 22.12 -3.60 9.63
N VAL A 39 21.45 -3.44 10.75
CA VAL A 39 19.98 -3.32 10.80
C VAL A 39 19.49 -2.10 10.01
N LEU A 40 20.19 -0.97 10.11
CA LEU A 40 19.84 0.23 9.34
C LEU A 40 20.08 0.04 7.84
N LEU A 41 21.18 -0.62 7.45
CA LEU A 41 21.41 -0.96 6.06
C LEU A 41 20.30 -1.88 5.51
N SER A 42 19.89 -2.87 6.29
CA SER A 42 18.76 -3.74 5.92
C SER A 42 17.45 -2.96 5.82
N LEU A 43 17.17 -2.06 6.77
CA LEU A 43 16.00 -1.17 6.69
C LEU A 43 15.98 -0.35 5.39
N PHE A 44 17.10 0.25 5.02
CA PHE A 44 17.18 1.04 3.79
C PHE A 44 17.08 0.18 2.53
N SER A 45 17.64 -1.04 2.52
CA SER A 45 17.47 -1.97 1.42
C SER A 45 15.99 -2.31 1.18
N HIS A 46 15.25 -2.63 2.23
CA HIS A 46 13.80 -2.86 2.17
C HIS A 46 13.02 -1.63 1.72
N MET A 47 13.44 -0.45 2.16
CA MET A 47 12.80 0.81 1.72
C MET A 47 12.98 1.09 0.24
N GLU A 48 14.07 0.66 -0.39
CA GLU A 48 14.28 0.75 -1.85
C GLU A 48 13.32 -0.19 -2.62
N GLU A 49 12.92 -1.30 -2.01
CA GLU A 49 11.91 -2.22 -2.54
C GLU A 49 10.46 -1.72 -2.35
N GLY A 50 10.29 -0.62 -1.60
CA GLY A 50 9.00 0.01 -1.36
C GLY A 50 8.38 -0.26 0.00
N ASP A 51 9.10 -0.95 0.89
CA ASP A 51 8.70 -1.14 2.27
C ASP A 51 8.88 0.15 3.08
N ILE A 52 8.19 0.27 4.21
CA ILE A 52 8.30 1.42 5.13
C ILE A 52 8.97 1.05 6.46
N CYS A 53 9.24 -0.22 6.68
CA CYS A 53 9.86 -0.78 7.88
C CYS A 53 10.55 -2.09 7.59
N ILE A 54 11.39 -2.53 8.53
CA ILE A 54 11.93 -3.90 8.57
C ILE A 54 11.24 -4.68 9.70
N ASN A 55 10.88 -5.93 9.43
CA ASN A 55 10.23 -6.81 10.40
C ASN A 55 11.29 -7.64 11.17
N LEU A 56 11.41 -7.39 12.44
CA LEU A 56 12.37 -8.04 13.33
C LEU A 56 11.74 -9.11 14.25
N SER A 57 10.54 -9.61 13.89
CA SER A 57 9.93 -10.76 14.60
C SER A 57 10.82 -12.02 14.55
N SER A 58 11.61 -12.11 13.49
CA SER A 58 12.75 -13.02 13.31
C SER A 58 13.95 -12.23 12.79
N LEU A 59 15.07 -12.89 12.51
CA LEU A 59 16.20 -12.25 11.82
C LEU A 59 16.11 -12.42 10.29
N GLN A 60 14.97 -12.90 9.76
CA GLN A 60 14.85 -13.28 8.36
C GLN A 60 15.09 -12.11 7.40
N ASP A 61 14.51 -10.95 7.66
CA ASP A 61 14.70 -9.77 6.81
C ASP A 61 16.19 -9.34 6.73
N ILE A 62 16.96 -9.55 7.81
CA ILE A 62 18.41 -9.29 7.80
C ILE A 62 19.13 -10.34 6.94
N TYR A 63 18.75 -11.62 7.09
CA TYR A 63 19.33 -12.70 6.28
C TYR A 63 18.99 -12.53 4.80
N ASP A 64 17.75 -12.16 4.48
CA ASP A 64 17.31 -11.92 3.10
C ASP A 64 18.11 -10.77 2.45
N THR A 65 18.37 -9.70 3.20
CA THR A 65 19.23 -8.60 2.74
C THR A 65 20.66 -9.10 2.44
N ILE A 66 21.24 -9.91 3.33
CA ILE A 66 22.59 -10.46 3.13
C ILE A 66 22.61 -11.41 1.93
N GLU A 67 21.58 -12.23 1.73
CA GLU A 67 21.46 -13.13 0.59
C GLU A 67 21.33 -12.36 -0.74
N GLN A 68 20.57 -11.30 -0.78
CA GLN A 68 20.47 -10.40 -1.94
C GLN A 68 21.85 -9.81 -2.30
N TRP A 69 22.63 -9.39 -1.32
CA TRP A 69 23.99 -8.90 -1.55
C TRP A 69 24.94 -10.01 -2.04
N ASP A 70 24.78 -11.25 -1.57
CA ASP A 70 25.55 -12.42 -2.04
C ASP A 70 25.23 -12.74 -3.51
N ILE A 71 23.94 -12.77 -3.88
CA ILE A 71 23.49 -12.98 -5.26
C ILE A 71 24.09 -11.92 -6.19
N LYS A 72 24.04 -10.67 -5.77
CA LYS A 72 24.57 -9.57 -6.58
C LYS A 72 26.09 -9.64 -6.73
N LEU A 73 26.81 -10.10 -5.71
CA LEU A 73 28.24 -10.33 -5.81
C LEU A 73 28.59 -11.36 -6.89
N GLU A 74 27.73 -12.34 -7.09
CA GLU A 74 27.91 -13.36 -8.15
C GLU A 74 27.70 -12.76 -9.56
N GLU A 75 26.82 -11.75 -9.69
CA GLU A 75 26.54 -11.05 -10.95
C GLU A 75 27.64 -10.07 -11.36
N LEU A 76 28.41 -9.54 -10.40
CA LEU A 76 29.47 -8.56 -10.63
C LEU A 76 30.73 -9.20 -11.25
N ASN A 77 31.37 -8.44 -12.13
CA ASN A 77 32.63 -8.86 -12.70
C ASN A 77 33.77 -8.84 -11.63
N LYS A 78 34.47 -9.96 -11.45
CA LYS A 78 35.50 -10.17 -10.41
C LYS A 78 36.64 -9.13 -10.36
N ARG A 79 36.75 -8.25 -11.37
CA ARG A 79 37.79 -7.21 -11.48
C ARG A 79 37.30 -5.81 -11.11
N ASP A 80 36.05 -5.68 -10.73
CA ASP A 80 35.48 -4.40 -10.37
C ASP A 80 35.80 -4.05 -8.91
N GLU A 81 36.13 -2.78 -8.63
CA GLU A 81 36.37 -2.29 -7.26
C GLU A 81 35.09 -2.49 -6.41
N ALA A 82 33.92 -2.26 -6.98
CA ALA A 82 32.63 -2.52 -6.34
C ALA A 82 32.46 -3.97 -5.84
N CYS A 83 33.10 -4.94 -6.56
CA CYS A 83 33.11 -6.35 -6.15
C CYS A 83 33.93 -6.58 -4.87
N GLN A 84 35.01 -5.85 -4.70
CA GLN A 84 35.87 -5.94 -3.52
C GLN A 84 35.16 -5.36 -2.30
N ASP A 85 34.55 -4.17 -2.44
CA ASP A 85 33.81 -3.49 -1.41
C ASP A 85 32.58 -4.31 -0.96
N LEU A 86 31.86 -4.94 -1.90
CA LEU A 86 30.72 -5.79 -1.57
C LEU A 86 31.13 -7.07 -0.82
N ARG A 87 32.28 -7.67 -1.17
CA ARG A 87 32.82 -8.82 -0.42
C ARG A 87 33.14 -8.46 1.02
N GLU A 88 33.78 -7.31 1.23
CA GLU A 88 34.09 -6.82 2.57
C GLU A 88 32.81 -6.56 3.38
N LEU A 89 31.82 -5.91 2.76
CA LEU A 89 30.52 -5.67 3.37
C LEU A 89 29.83 -6.98 3.78
N LEU A 90 29.84 -8.00 2.90
CA LEU A 90 29.24 -9.31 3.19
C LEU A 90 29.95 -10.03 4.34
N LEU A 91 31.28 -9.99 4.38
CA LEU A 91 32.03 -10.58 5.49
C LEU A 91 31.68 -9.92 6.83
N LEU A 92 31.61 -8.59 6.84
CA LEU A 92 31.23 -7.82 8.02
C LEU A 92 29.77 -8.09 8.41
N ALA A 93 28.86 -8.12 7.45
CA ALA A 93 27.45 -8.41 7.71
C ALA A 93 27.25 -9.79 8.31
N LYS A 94 27.89 -10.83 7.76
CA LYS A 94 27.84 -12.20 8.31
C LYS A 94 28.47 -12.29 9.70
N TYR A 95 29.50 -11.52 9.99
CA TYR A 95 30.15 -11.50 11.30
C TYR A 95 29.32 -10.77 12.36
N TYR A 96 28.66 -9.65 12.01
CA TYR A 96 27.88 -8.83 12.94
C TYR A 96 26.39 -9.20 12.96
N THR A 97 25.94 -10.22 12.23
CA THR A 97 24.57 -10.72 12.37
C THR A 97 24.37 -11.25 13.79
N PRO A 98 23.39 -10.75 14.55
CA PRO A 98 23.17 -11.18 15.91
C PRO A 98 22.72 -12.65 15.99
N ASP A 99 23.20 -13.37 17.02
CA ASP A 99 22.87 -14.79 17.22
C ASP A 99 21.38 -15.02 17.50
N SER A 100 20.67 -14.02 18.01
CA SER A 100 19.25 -14.09 18.34
C SER A 100 18.57 -12.73 18.28
N LYS A 101 17.24 -12.76 18.06
CA LYS A 101 16.41 -11.56 18.12
C LYS A 101 16.43 -10.89 19.50
N GLU A 102 16.59 -11.67 20.57
CA GLU A 102 16.66 -11.15 21.94
C GLU A 102 17.91 -10.28 22.13
N THR A 103 19.03 -10.69 21.54
CA THR A 103 20.26 -9.89 21.51
C THR A 103 20.05 -8.61 20.72
N LEU A 104 19.46 -8.71 19.53
CA LEU A 104 19.11 -7.56 18.70
C LEU A 104 18.19 -6.58 19.43
N PHE A 105 17.13 -7.06 20.06
CA PHE A 105 16.19 -6.20 20.78
C PHE A 105 16.84 -5.47 21.95
N LYS A 106 17.76 -6.12 22.67
CA LYS A 106 18.55 -5.45 23.73
C LYS A 106 19.38 -4.29 23.17
N ILE A 107 19.98 -4.46 22.01
CA ILE A 107 20.74 -3.40 21.33
C ILE A 107 19.82 -2.25 20.93
N LEU A 108 18.69 -2.55 20.28
CA LEU A 108 17.72 -1.53 19.86
C LEU A 108 17.14 -0.74 21.04
N HIS A 109 16.81 -1.41 22.14
CA HIS A 109 16.32 -0.73 23.34
C HIS A 109 17.37 0.14 24.06
N ARG A 110 18.66 -0.11 23.84
CA ARG A 110 19.74 0.74 24.37
C ARG A 110 20.07 1.91 23.45
N ALA A 111 19.72 1.81 22.17
CA ALA A 111 20.01 2.83 21.20
C ALA A 111 19.11 4.06 21.44
N ILE A 112 19.68 5.17 21.89
CA ILE A 112 18.95 6.43 22.14
C ILE A 112 18.27 6.96 20.88
N ALA A 113 18.82 6.63 19.69
CA ALA A 113 18.21 6.96 18.41
C ALA A 113 16.87 6.23 18.15
N VAL A 114 16.60 5.14 18.89
CA VAL A 114 15.39 4.33 18.76
C VAL A 114 14.47 4.64 19.93
N GLY A 115 13.30 5.16 19.63
CA GLY A 115 12.25 5.44 20.61
C GLY A 115 11.05 4.53 20.43
N GLY A 116 10.19 4.50 21.45
CA GLY A 116 8.87 3.92 21.36
C GLY A 116 7.92 4.82 20.56
N LYS A 117 6.69 4.36 20.45
CA LYS A 117 5.63 5.04 19.71
C LYS A 117 5.29 6.44 20.27
N GLU A 118 5.42 6.64 21.58
CA GLU A 118 5.09 7.88 22.31
C GLU A 118 6.24 8.93 22.28
N GLU A 119 7.47 8.50 21.95
CA GLU A 119 8.66 9.34 21.98
C GLU A 119 8.86 10.09 20.67
N SER A 120 8.35 11.31 20.58
CA SER A 120 8.33 12.12 19.34
C SER A 120 9.71 12.54 18.81
N ASN A 121 10.75 12.54 19.65
CA ASN A 121 12.07 13.10 19.29
C ASN A 121 13.08 12.09 18.74
N SER A 122 12.80 10.78 18.84
CA SER A 122 13.70 9.77 18.33
C SER A 122 13.57 9.61 16.82
N PRO A 123 14.66 9.61 16.04
CA PRO A 123 14.61 9.50 14.58
C PRO A 123 14.10 8.14 14.08
N LEU A 124 14.19 7.12 14.92
CA LEU A 124 13.70 5.76 14.65
C LEU A 124 12.59 5.37 15.64
N VAL A 125 11.75 4.44 15.23
CA VAL A 125 10.68 3.85 16.07
C VAL A 125 10.78 2.34 16.02
N PHE A 126 10.77 1.71 17.20
CA PHE A 126 10.62 0.28 17.32
C PHE A 126 9.27 -0.05 17.97
N ASP A 127 8.35 -0.56 17.17
CA ASP A 127 6.99 -0.91 17.59
C ASP A 127 6.57 -2.25 16.97
N LEU A 128 5.91 -3.11 17.74
CA LEU A 128 5.40 -4.42 17.30
C LEU A 128 6.46 -5.27 16.55
N ASN A 129 7.69 -5.27 17.04
CA ASN A 129 8.85 -5.94 16.41
C ASN A 129 9.22 -5.42 15.03
N ARG A 130 8.84 -4.19 14.70
CA ARG A 130 9.20 -3.52 13.45
C ARG A 130 10.00 -2.27 13.75
N LEU A 131 11.05 -2.03 12.96
CA LEU A 131 11.84 -0.82 13.03
C LEU A 131 11.49 0.08 11.84
N TYR A 132 11.21 1.33 12.13
CA TYR A 132 10.82 2.35 11.18
C TYR A 132 11.72 3.58 11.26
N LEU A 133 11.84 4.33 10.19
CA LEU A 133 12.11 5.75 10.32
C LEU A 133 10.87 6.44 10.92
N ARG A 134 11.06 7.35 11.88
CA ARG A 134 9.97 8.10 12.56
C ARG A 134 8.97 8.69 11.58
N ARG A 135 9.44 9.27 10.50
CA ARG A 135 8.61 9.87 9.46
C ARG A 135 7.59 8.88 8.88
N TYR A 136 8.02 7.67 8.51
CA TYR A 136 7.16 6.67 7.91
C TYR A 136 6.21 6.05 8.93
N TYR A 137 6.67 5.86 10.16
CA TYR A 137 5.80 5.42 11.26
C TYR A 137 4.65 6.40 11.48
N ASN A 138 4.93 7.70 11.52
CA ASN A 138 3.90 8.73 11.69
C ASN A 138 2.90 8.69 10.53
N TYR A 139 3.36 8.56 9.28
CA TYR A 139 2.46 8.44 8.13
C TYR A 139 1.57 7.20 8.22
N GLU A 140 2.09 6.05 8.63
CA GLU A 140 1.30 4.83 8.83
C GLU A 140 0.23 5.03 9.91
N VAL A 141 0.59 5.62 11.04
CA VAL A 141 -0.33 5.91 12.14
C VAL A 141 -1.42 6.91 11.73
N GLU A 142 -1.05 7.98 11.03
CA GLU A 142 -2.01 8.98 10.52
C GLU A 142 -3.01 8.34 9.56
N VAL A 143 -2.53 7.55 8.61
CA VAL A 143 -3.39 6.82 7.66
C VAL A 143 -4.30 5.82 8.38
N ALA A 144 -3.76 5.04 9.32
CA ALA A 144 -4.54 4.07 10.10
C ALA A 144 -5.64 4.75 10.94
N ASN A 145 -5.33 5.86 11.59
CA ASN A 145 -6.28 6.64 12.35
C ASN A 145 -7.39 7.22 11.45
N TYR A 146 -7.02 7.78 10.31
CA TYR A 146 -7.99 8.30 9.35
C TYR A 146 -8.91 7.20 8.83
N ILE A 147 -8.38 6.06 8.40
CA ILE A 147 -9.17 4.91 7.95
C ILE A 147 -10.14 4.46 9.04
N THR A 148 -9.66 4.35 10.28
CA THR A 148 -10.49 3.93 11.43
C THR A 148 -11.65 4.90 11.67
N GLN A 149 -11.42 6.19 11.52
CA GLN A 149 -12.47 7.22 11.68
C GLN A 149 -13.54 7.16 10.59
N ILE A 150 -13.14 6.87 9.34
CA ILE A 150 -14.07 6.88 8.20
C ILE A 150 -14.70 5.53 7.89
N ALA A 151 -14.20 4.42 8.47
CA ALA A 151 -14.54 3.06 8.04
C ALA A 151 -16.04 2.72 8.12
N ASN A 152 -16.77 3.28 9.09
CA ASN A 152 -18.14 2.90 9.38
C ASN A 152 -19.16 3.85 8.75
N ILE A 153 -20.24 3.27 8.20
CA ILE A 153 -21.46 3.98 7.78
C ILE A 153 -22.62 3.38 8.56
N ASP A 154 -23.35 4.22 9.27
CA ASP A 154 -24.63 3.82 9.86
C ASP A 154 -25.72 3.84 8.78
N LEU A 155 -26.24 2.67 8.43
CA LEU A 155 -27.35 2.50 7.50
C LEU A 155 -28.62 2.19 8.25
N SER A 156 -29.72 2.90 7.91
CA SER A 156 -31.03 2.55 8.41
C SER A 156 -31.48 1.16 7.95
N PRO A 157 -32.35 0.45 8.70
CA PRO A 157 -32.86 -0.87 8.32
C PRO A 157 -33.46 -0.90 6.90
N ASP A 158 -34.18 0.13 6.49
CA ASP A 158 -34.83 0.23 5.18
C ASP A 158 -33.76 0.29 4.06
N LYS A 159 -32.67 1.06 4.26
CA LYS A 159 -31.58 1.15 3.32
C LYS A 159 -30.79 -0.18 3.21
N LEU A 160 -30.68 -0.92 4.32
CA LEU A 160 -30.06 -2.24 4.31
C LEU A 160 -30.92 -3.25 3.53
N GLU A 161 -32.24 -3.22 3.67
CA GLU A 161 -33.14 -4.12 2.94
C GLU A 161 -33.14 -3.81 1.44
N GLN A 162 -33.15 -2.53 1.05
CA GLN A 162 -33.00 -2.11 -0.34
C GLN A 162 -31.67 -2.60 -0.92
N LEU A 163 -30.59 -2.45 -0.17
CA LEU A 163 -29.26 -2.89 -0.57
C LEU A 163 -29.18 -4.41 -0.78
N ARG A 164 -29.80 -5.21 0.10
CA ARG A 164 -29.90 -6.67 -0.04
C ARG A 164 -30.58 -7.08 -1.34
N LYS A 165 -31.68 -6.41 -1.71
CA LYS A 165 -32.40 -6.67 -2.97
C LYS A 165 -31.52 -6.34 -4.18
N LEU A 166 -30.87 -5.18 -4.18
CA LEU A 166 -29.96 -4.75 -5.25
C LEU A 166 -28.80 -5.73 -5.43
N ILE A 167 -28.16 -6.17 -4.34
CA ILE A 167 -27.07 -7.17 -4.36
C ILE A 167 -27.57 -8.50 -4.89
N GLY A 168 -28.76 -8.95 -4.46
CA GLY A 168 -29.35 -10.20 -4.94
C GLY A 168 -29.55 -10.20 -6.45
N LEU A 169 -29.93 -9.09 -7.05
CA LEU A 169 -30.09 -8.96 -8.51
C LEU A 169 -28.78 -8.93 -9.29
N LEU A 170 -27.77 -8.22 -8.76
CA LEU A 170 -26.48 -8.07 -9.43
C LEU A 170 -25.62 -9.33 -9.41
N PHE A 171 -25.87 -10.26 -8.48
CA PHE A 171 -25.06 -11.46 -8.28
C PHE A 171 -25.84 -12.79 -8.38
N VAL A 172 -26.97 -12.80 -9.11
CA VAL A 172 -27.85 -14.00 -9.27
C VAL A 172 -27.15 -15.16 -9.98
N GLN A 173 -26.20 -14.88 -10.91
CA GLN A 173 -25.57 -15.91 -11.73
C GLN A 173 -24.32 -16.52 -11.09
N ASP A 174 -23.89 -16.01 -9.96
CA ASP A 174 -22.60 -16.35 -9.34
C ASP A 174 -22.78 -17.33 -8.14
N GLU A 175 -23.95 -17.92 -7.96
CA GLU A 175 -24.18 -18.95 -6.94
C GLU A 175 -23.75 -20.31 -7.51
N VAL A 176 -22.50 -20.67 -7.28
CA VAL A 176 -21.95 -21.99 -7.59
C VAL A 176 -22.00 -22.84 -6.33
N ASP A 177 -22.71 -23.96 -6.39
CA ASP A 177 -22.77 -25.10 -5.46
C ASP A 177 -22.09 -24.93 -4.09
N GLY A 178 -22.69 -24.09 -3.21
CA GLY A 178 -22.30 -24.03 -1.78
C GLY A 178 -21.07 -23.20 -1.45
N ASP A 179 -20.32 -22.70 -2.42
CA ASP A 179 -19.16 -21.85 -2.19
C ASP A 179 -19.53 -20.37 -1.99
N LEU A 180 -18.80 -19.70 -1.11
CA LEU A 180 -19.02 -18.29 -0.80
C LEU A 180 -18.64 -17.42 -2.00
N ASN A 181 -19.60 -16.65 -2.51
CA ASN A 181 -19.32 -15.67 -3.57
C ASN A 181 -18.57 -14.44 -3.01
N TRP A 182 -17.26 -14.45 -3.11
CA TRP A 182 -16.38 -13.39 -2.61
C TRP A 182 -16.60 -12.04 -3.30
N GLN A 183 -17.03 -12.00 -4.57
CA GLN A 183 -17.38 -10.75 -5.26
C GLN A 183 -18.64 -10.11 -4.65
N LYS A 184 -19.64 -10.94 -4.33
CA LYS A 184 -20.86 -10.52 -3.63
C LYS A 184 -20.53 -9.97 -2.23
N VAL A 185 -19.65 -10.64 -1.49
CA VAL A 185 -19.16 -10.19 -0.18
C VAL A 185 -18.44 -8.86 -0.31
N ALA A 186 -17.49 -8.74 -1.23
CA ALA A 186 -16.72 -7.52 -1.46
C ALA A 186 -17.61 -6.32 -1.82
N ALA A 187 -18.58 -6.50 -2.72
CA ALA A 187 -19.53 -5.45 -3.09
C ALA A 187 -20.46 -5.07 -1.92
N SER A 188 -20.88 -6.05 -1.11
CA SER A 188 -21.70 -5.81 0.07
C SER A 188 -20.95 -4.97 1.10
N MET A 189 -19.74 -5.34 1.43
CA MET A 189 -18.87 -4.59 2.35
C MET A 189 -18.60 -3.18 1.83
N ALA A 190 -18.22 -3.03 0.57
CA ALA A 190 -17.94 -1.73 -0.02
C ALA A 190 -19.14 -0.79 -0.08
N SER A 191 -20.35 -1.33 -0.17
CA SER A 191 -21.59 -0.53 -0.17
C SER A 191 -22.02 -0.06 1.22
N THR A 192 -21.44 -0.65 2.28
CA THR A 192 -21.71 -0.35 3.70
C THR A 192 -20.55 0.33 4.42
N SER A 193 -19.46 0.62 3.71
CA SER A 193 -18.26 1.24 4.28
C SER A 193 -17.83 2.47 3.47
N LYS A 194 -17.25 3.47 4.13
CA LYS A 194 -16.66 4.63 3.44
C LYS A 194 -15.29 4.34 2.83
N PHE A 195 -14.61 3.33 3.35
CA PHE A 195 -13.32 2.86 2.85
C PHE A 195 -13.34 1.34 2.72
N THR A 196 -12.92 0.83 1.57
CA THR A 196 -12.84 -0.63 1.33
C THR A 196 -11.66 -0.95 0.42
N VAL A 197 -10.94 -2.01 0.77
CA VAL A 197 -9.86 -2.57 -0.06
C VAL A 197 -10.35 -3.89 -0.64
N ILE A 198 -10.38 -3.99 -1.99
CA ILE A 198 -10.71 -5.22 -2.71
C ILE A 198 -9.41 -5.78 -3.32
N SER A 199 -8.92 -6.87 -2.77
CA SER A 199 -7.73 -7.57 -3.24
C SER A 199 -8.09 -8.87 -3.95
N GLY A 200 -7.19 -9.33 -4.83
CA GLY A 200 -7.36 -10.60 -5.55
C GLY A 200 -6.34 -10.75 -6.67
N GLY A 201 -6.05 -11.99 -7.06
CA GLY A 201 -5.12 -12.31 -8.14
C GLY A 201 -5.58 -11.82 -9.54
N PRO A 202 -4.74 -11.95 -10.56
CA PRO A 202 -5.14 -11.71 -11.94
C PRO A 202 -6.33 -12.59 -12.35
N GLY A 203 -7.28 -12.04 -13.12
CA GLY A 203 -8.43 -12.80 -13.63
C GLY A 203 -9.56 -13.09 -12.63
N THR A 204 -9.48 -12.64 -11.37
CA THR A 204 -10.52 -12.88 -10.35
C THR A 204 -11.78 -12.02 -10.51
N GLY A 205 -11.89 -11.24 -11.59
CA GLY A 205 -13.06 -10.40 -11.86
C GLY A 205 -13.14 -9.12 -11.04
N LYS A 206 -12.01 -8.59 -10.55
CA LYS A 206 -11.97 -7.33 -9.77
C LYS A 206 -12.69 -6.17 -10.48
N THR A 207 -12.42 -5.97 -11.78
CA THR A 207 -13.04 -4.88 -12.55
C THR A 207 -14.55 -5.05 -12.67
N THR A 208 -15.01 -6.28 -12.91
CA THR A 208 -16.45 -6.59 -12.93
C THR A 208 -17.09 -6.34 -11.57
N THR A 209 -16.42 -6.70 -10.48
CA THR A 209 -16.89 -6.43 -9.12
C THR A 209 -17.00 -4.92 -8.85
N VAL A 210 -15.98 -4.15 -9.27
CA VAL A 210 -15.99 -2.68 -9.14
C VAL A 210 -17.14 -2.07 -9.94
N LEU A 211 -17.38 -2.53 -11.17
CA LEU A 211 -18.48 -2.03 -12.00
C LEU A 211 -19.85 -2.36 -11.38
N LYS A 212 -20.04 -3.60 -10.90
CA LYS A 212 -21.25 -3.99 -10.16
C LYS A 212 -21.44 -3.11 -8.91
N LEU A 213 -20.34 -2.81 -8.19
CA LEU A 213 -20.37 -1.89 -7.04
C LEU A 213 -20.79 -0.47 -7.44
N LEU A 214 -20.23 0.08 -8.54
CA LEU A 214 -20.63 1.40 -9.04
C LEU A 214 -22.12 1.44 -9.35
N MET A 215 -22.66 0.42 -10.03
CA MET A 215 -24.09 0.30 -10.29
C MET A 215 -24.92 0.24 -9.02
N LEU A 216 -24.46 -0.51 -8.04
CA LEU A 216 -25.11 -0.61 -6.73
C LEU A 216 -25.19 0.76 -6.03
N LEU A 217 -24.09 1.50 -6.05
CA LEU A 217 -24.02 2.83 -5.43
C LEU A 217 -24.88 3.87 -6.15
N LEU A 218 -24.97 3.78 -7.48
CA LEU A 218 -25.80 4.67 -8.30
C LEU A 218 -27.30 4.32 -8.15
N ALA A 219 -27.66 3.03 -8.18
CA ALA A 219 -29.05 2.58 -8.05
C ALA A 219 -29.60 2.77 -6.63
N LYS A 220 -28.75 2.79 -5.62
CA LYS A 220 -29.15 3.07 -4.21
C LYS A 220 -29.74 4.48 -4.03
N ASP A 221 -29.27 5.45 -4.80
CA ASP A 221 -29.75 6.84 -4.75
C ASP A 221 -29.64 7.47 -6.16
N PRO A 222 -30.58 7.15 -7.05
CA PRO A 222 -30.51 7.56 -8.47
C PRO A 222 -30.75 9.06 -8.68
N ASN A 223 -31.22 9.77 -7.66
CA ASN A 223 -31.49 11.21 -7.72
C ASN A 223 -30.37 12.07 -7.14
N SER A 224 -29.42 11.49 -6.44
CA SER A 224 -28.26 12.19 -5.90
C SER A 224 -27.12 12.14 -6.92
N PRO A 225 -26.69 13.28 -7.48
CA PRO A 225 -25.52 13.32 -8.35
C PRO A 225 -24.30 12.88 -7.54
N LYS A 226 -23.68 11.78 -7.97
CA LYS A 226 -22.43 11.31 -7.38
C LYS A 226 -21.29 11.61 -8.31
N GLN A 227 -20.26 12.25 -7.80
CA GLN A 227 -18.99 12.37 -8.51
C GLN A 227 -18.17 11.10 -8.29
N ILE A 228 -18.04 10.30 -9.33
CA ILE A 228 -17.21 9.11 -9.33
C ILE A 228 -15.91 9.44 -10.07
N MET A 229 -14.79 9.22 -9.44
CA MET A 229 -13.47 9.46 -10.00
C MET A 229 -12.68 8.16 -10.06
N LEU A 230 -12.16 7.81 -11.23
CA LEU A 230 -11.32 6.65 -11.43
C LEU A 230 -9.86 7.08 -11.52
N CYS A 231 -9.00 6.47 -10.70
CA CYS A 231 -7.58 6.75 -10.73
C CYS A 231 -6.73 5.47 -10.58
N ALA A 232 -5.51 5.51 -11.10
CA ALA A 232 -4.56 4.42 -11.05
C ALA A 232 -3.13 4.95 -10.77
N PRO A 233 -2.18 4.11 -10.35
CA PRO A 233 -0.81 4.54 -10.13
C PRO A 233 -0.12 5.04 -11.39
N THR A 234 -0.45 4.47 -12.56
CA THR A 234 0.17 4.81 -13.86
C THR A 234 -0.89 5.13 -14.92
N GLY A 235 -0.52 5.93 -15.94
CA GLY A 235 -1.40 6.25 -17.06
C GLY A 235 -1.85 4.99 -17.82
N LYS A 236 -0.95 4.03 -18.03
CA LYS A 236 -1.28 2.75 -18.69
C LYS A 236 -2.33 1.95 -17.92
N ALA A 237 -2.24 1.92 -16.59
CA ALA A 237 -3.23 1.25 -15.75
C ALA A 237 -4.58 1.98 -15.77
N ALA A 238 -4.58 3.32 -15.81
CA ALA A 238 -5.79 4.14 -15.96
C ALA A 238 -6.51 3.85 -17.29
N THR A 239 -5.77 3.82 -18.40
CA THR A 239 -6.34 3.48 -19.71
C THR A 239 -6.95 2.08 -19.73
N ARG A 240 -6.23 1.07 -19.23
CA ARG A 240 -6.73 -0.31 -19.16
C ARG A 240 -7.98 -0.46 -18.30
N MET A 241 -8.09 0.33 -17.24
CA MET A 241 -9.29 0.34 -16.40
C MET A 241 -10.52 0.83 -17.18
N VAL A 242 -10.38 1.91 -17.93
CA VAL A 242 -11.47 2.45 -18.79
C VAL A 242 -11.85 1.44 -19.87
N GLU A 243 -10.88 0.90 -20.60
CA GLU A 243 -11.12 -0.13 -21.64
C GLU A 243 -11.90 -1.32 -21.07
N SER A 244 -11.50 -1.81 -19.88
CA SER A 244 -12.19 -2.92 -19.21
C SER A 244 -13.62 -2.57 -18.80
N ILE A 245 -13.89 -1.33 -18.40
CA ILE A 245 -15.24 -0.85 -18.09
C ILE A 245 -16.07 -0.77 -19.38
N GLU A 246 -15.53 -0.20 -20.45
CA GLU A 246 -16.22 -0.07 -21.73
C GLU A 246 -16.58 -1.43 -22.34
N ASP A 247 -15.69 -2.42 -22.24
CA ASP A 247 -15.97 -3.79 -22.68
C ASP A 247 -17.17 -4.43 -21.92
N GLN A 248 -17.28 -4.18 -20.62
CA GLN A 248 -18.40 -4.67 -19.82
C GLN A 248 -19.72 -3.93 -20.14
N LEU A 249 -19.65 -2.68 -20.59
CA LEU A 249 -20.81 -1.86 -20.93
C LEU A 249 -21.30 -2.04 -22.38
N ARG A 250 -20.74 -3.00 -23.15
CA ARG A 250 -21.26 -3.36 -24.47
C ARG A 250 -22.66 -3.97 -24.35
N VAL A 251 -23.55 -3.62 -25.27
CA VAL A 251 -24.96 -3.98 -25.26
C VAL A 251 -25.21 -5.48 -25.07
N ASP A 252 -24.36 -6.33 -25.66
CA ASP A 252 -24.50 -7.80 -25.62
C ASP A 252 -23.84 -8.45 -24.38
N SER A 253 -23.23 -7.66 -23.49
CA SER A 253 -22.56 -8.19 -22.31
C SER A 253 -23.55 -8.81 -21.30
N SER A 254 -23.12 -9.82 -20.56
CA SER A 254 -23.90 -10.39 -19.46
C SER A 254 -24.17 -9.35 -18.37
N PHE A 255 -23.26 -8.41 -18.22
CA PHE A 255 -23.40 -7.30 -17.30
C PHE A 255 -24.56 -6.38 -17.67
N MET A 256 -24.68 -5.95 -18.94
CA MET A 256 -25.76 -5.09 -19.39
C MET A 256 -27.15 -5.74 -19.27
N LYS A 257 -27.24 -7.05 -19.52
CA LYS A 257 -28.48 -7.80 -19.28
C LYS A 257 -28.94 -7.75 -17.82
N THR A 258 -27.98 -7.88 -16.90
CA THR A 258 -28.24 -7.80 -15.45
C THR A 258 -28.61 -6.38 -15.03
N PHE A 259 -27.91 -5.38 -15.60
CA PHE A 259 -28.16 -3.95 -15.37
C PHE A 259 -29.56 -3.51 -15.81
N ASN A 260 -29.97 -3.88 -17.04
CA ASN A 260 -31.29 -3.55 -17.57
C ASN A 260 -32.43 -4.17 -16.70
N LYS A 261 -32.21 -5.41 -16.24
CA LYS A 261 -33.15 -6.03 -15.30
C LYS A 261 -33.25 -5.24 -13.98
N LEU A 262 -32.10 -4.79 -13.44
CA LEU A 262 -32.05 -3.97 -12.24
C LEU A 262 -32.80 -2.64 -12.45
N CYS A 263 -32.54 -1.94 -13.55
CA CYS A 263 -33.21 -0.66 -13.86
C CYS A 263 -34.73 -0.84 -13.97
N SER A 264 -35.20 -1.91 -14.62
CA SER A 264 -36.61 -2.24 -14.73
C SER A 264 -37.26 -2.48 -13.36
N GLU A 265 -36.60 -3.23 -12.48
CA GLU A 265 -37.16 -3.61 -11.16
C GLU A 265 -37.17 -2.47 -10.15
N PHE A 266 -36.16 -1.58 -10.21
CA PHE A 266 -36.05 -0.41 -9.33
C PHE A 266 -36.59 0.88 -9.97
N HIS A 267 -37.19 0.81 -11.15
CA HIS A 267 -37.70 1.96 -11.92
C HIS A 267 -36.68 3.09 -12.08
N CYS A 268 -35.41 2.72 -12.32
CA CYS A 268 -34.31 3.64 -12.55
C CYS A 268 -34.23 3.99 -14.06
N ASP A 269 -33.85 5.23 -14.34
CA ASP A 269 -33.51 5.67 -15.68
C ASP A 269 -32.15 5.11 -16.09
N GLU A 270 -32.17 4.18 -17.06
CA GLU A 270 -30.97 3.46 -17.55
C GLU A 270 -29.95 4.43 -18.12
N ASP A 271 -30.39 5.34 -19.00
CA ASP A 271 -29.50 6.30 -19.67
C ASP A 271 -28.83 7.26 -18.67
N LYS A 272 -29.60 7.69 -17.68
CA LYS A 272 -29.10 8.54 -16.61
C LYS A 272 -28.03 7.83 -15.76
N LEU A 273 -28.26 6.58 -15.38
CA LEU A 273 -27.29 5.83 -14.59
C LEU A 273 -26.02 5.51 -15.39
N LEU A 274 -26.16 5.14 -16.68
CA LEU A 274 -25.02 4.89 -17.55
C LEU A 274 -24.18 6.13 -17.80
N ALA A 275 -24.82 7.32 -17.90
CA ALA A 275 -24.12 8.58 -18.05
C ALA A 275 -23.30 8.98 -16.82
N MET A 276 -23.63 8.46 -15.64
CA MET A 276 -22.89 8.71 -14.39
C MET A 276 -21.62 7.84 -14.26
N ILE A 277 -21.47 6.78 -15.06
CA ILE A 277 -20.27 5.94 -15.03
C ILE A 277 -19.14 6.68 -15.72
N PRO A 278 -17.99 6.87 -15.04
CA PRO A 278 -16.88 7.60 -15.65
C PRO A 278 -16.30 6.84 -16.84
N ARG A 279 -16.11 7.57 -17.94
CA ARG A 279 -15.44 7.09 -19.17
C ARG A 279 -13.99 7.55 -19.25
N THR A 280 -13.49 8.16 -18.20
CA THR A 280 -12.11 8.62 -18.10
C THR A 280 -11.52 8.22 -16.78
N ALA A 281 -10.24 7.88 -16.80
CA ALA A 281 -9.45 7.64 -15.59
C ALA A 281 -8.12 8.40 -15.71
N THR A 282 -7.54 8.75 -14.58
CA THR A 282 -6.29 9.50 -14.56
C THR A 282 -5.34 8.92 -13.49
N THR A 283 -4.11 9.45 -13.40
CA THR A 283 -3.21 9.00 -12.35
C THR A 283 -3.55 9.64 -11.00
N VAL A 284 -3.30 8.90 -9.90
CA VAL A 284 -3.47 9.43 -8.54
C VAL A 284 -2.75 10.77 -8.37
N HIS A 285 -1.51 10.87 -8.89
CA HIS A 285 -0.72 12.10 -8.86
C HIS A 285 -1.45 13.31 -9.48
N LYS A 286 -2.13 13.11 -10.60
CA LYS A 286 -2.93 14.18 -11.24
C LYS A 286 -4.17 14.52 -10.42
N VAL A 287 -4.83 13.52 -9.84
CA VAL A 287 -6.03 13.73 -9.01
C VAL A 287 -5.70 14.62 -7.82
N ILE A 288 -4.64 14.30 -7.08
CA ILE A 288 -4.24 15.10 -5.91
C ILE A 288 -3.41 16.35 -6.26
N GLY A 289 -3.11 16.55 -7.56
CA GLY A 289 -2.42 17.74 -8.04
C GLY A 289 -0.96 17.82 -7.58
N ILE A 290 -0.20 16.72 -7.71
CA ILE A 290 1.24 16.76 -7.47
C ILE A 290 1.92 17.57 -8.56
N ILE A 291 2.65 18.60 -8.15
CA ILE A 291 3.46 19.44 -9.02
C ILE A 291 4.94 19.15 -8.71
N PRO A 292 5.78 18.90 -9.72
CA PRO A 292 7.21 18.72 -9.52
C PRO A 292 7.81 19.88 -8.71
N HIS A 293 8.69 19.59 -7.77
CA HIS A 293 9.36 20.55 -6.88
C HIS A 293 8.48 21.24 -5.83
N GLN A 294 7.23 20.83 -5.66
CA GLN A 294 6.42 21.22 -4.50
C GLN A 294 6.43 20.12 -3.43
N GLU A 295 6.54 20.51 -2.17
CA GLU A 295 6.58 19.56 -1.05
C GLU A 295 5.22 18.91 -0.76
N ARG A 296 4.12 19.60 -1.09
CA ARG A 296 2.75 19.12 -0.83
C ARG A 296 1.92 19.12 -2.10
N PRO A 297 1.01 18.14 -2.25
CA PRO A 297 0.05 18.16 -3.35
C PRO A 297 -0.90 19.36 -3.23
N ASN A 298 -1.47 19.81 -4.35
CA ASN A 298 -2.45 20.90 -4.37
C ASN A 298 -3.68 20.58 -3.53
N TYR A 299 -4.17 19.34 -3.62
CA TYR A 299 -5.29 18.87 -2.81
C TYR A 299 -4.73 18.13 -1.60
N ASN A 300 -5.08 18.59 -0.44
CA ASN A 300 -4.61 18.12 0.87
C ASN A 300 -5.67 18.44 1.93
N GLU A 301 -5.35 18.29 3.20
CA GLU A 301 -6.28 18.53 4.32
C GLU A 301 -6.80 19.99 4.36
N ASP A 302 -5.94 20.96 4.04
CA ASP A 302 -6.28 22.39 4.01
C ASP A 302 -7.04 22.79 2.74
N ASN A 303 -6.91 22.01 1.67
CA ASN A 303 -7.55 22.24 0.37
C ASN A 303 -8.05 20.90 -0.19
N PRO A 304 -9.21 20.40 0.26
CA PRO A 304 -9.74 19.11 -0.18
C PRO A 304 -10.12 19.10 -1.66
N LEU A 305 -10.18 17.90 -2.24
CA LEU A 305 -10.69 17.72 -3.60
C LEU A 305 -12.10 18.31 -3.72
N PRO A 306 -12.40 19.03 -4.80
CA PRO A 306 -13.75 19.52 -5.06
C PRO A 306 -14.66 18.32 -5.34
N CYS A 307 -15.50 17.96 -4.36
CA CYS A 307 -16.48 16.86 -4.42
C CYS A 307 -17.89 17.40 -4.47
#